data_189225c96e2bf7b53ee0465df677a20c
#
_entry.id   189225c96e2bf7b53ee0465df677a20c
#
_cell.length_a   1.000
_cell.length_b   1.000
_cell.length_c   1.000
_cell.angle_alpha   90.00
_cell.angle_beta   90.00
_cell.angle_gamma   90.00
#
_symmetry.space_group_name_H-M   'P 1'
#
loop_
_entity.id
_entity.type
_entity.pdbx_description
1 polymer ?
#
loop_
_entity_poly.entity_id
_entity_poly.type
_entity_poly.pdbx_seq_one_letter_code
_entity_poly.pdbx_strand_id
1 'polypeptide(L)'
;MQVEFLSKFSKDIDKINQKSVRNNLVKLIQLIESVNDLENLPNLKKLTGHKSAYRVRIGDYRVGFFYESRKVIFARIVHRKDIYKVFP
;
A
#
# COMPACT_ATOMS: atom_id res chain seq x y z
N MET A 1 6.08 10.92 -6.50
CA MET A 1 6.88 9.74 -6.90
C MET A 1 6.15 8.93 -7.94
N GLN A 2 6.87 8.13 -8.71
CA GLN A 2 6.25 7.18 -9.63
C GLN A 2 5.58 6.04 -8.87
N VAL A 3 4.47 5.56 -9.39
CA VAL A 3 3.77 4.41 -8.81
C VAL A 3 3.53 3.36 -9.89
N GLU A 4 3.54 2.11 -9.46
CA GLU A 4 3.16 0.95 -10.27
C GLU A 4 2.21 0.07 -9.46
N PHE A 5 1.46 -0.75 -10.16
CA PHE A 5 0.49 -1.65 -9.54
C PHE A 5 0.72 -3.08 -10.05
N LEU A 6 0.97 -4.00 -9.11
CA LEU A 6 1.05 -5.41 -9.48
C LEU A 6 -0.35 -5.96 -9.74
N SER A 7 -0.45 -6.99 -10.55
CA SER A 7 -1.75 -7.57 -10.92
C SER A 7 -2.53 -8.08 -9.73
N LYS A 8 -1.85 -8.63 -8.72
CA LYS A 8 -2.52 -9.08 -7.50
C LYS A 8 -3.15 -7.94 -6.71
N PHE A 9 -2.50 -6.76 -6.71
CA PHE A 9 -3.07 -5.58 -6.07
C PHE A 9 -4.38 -5.18 -6.75
N SER A 10 -4.40 -5.15 -8.07
CA SER A 10 -5.61 -4.83 -8.83
C SER A 10 -6.73 -5.83 -8.55
N LYS A 11 -6.41 -7.10 -8.47
CA LYS A 11 -7.38 -8.14 -8.12
C LYS A 11 -7.91 -7.98 -6.68
N ASP A 12 -7.03 -7.58 -5.76
CA ASP A 12 -7.44 -7.32 -4.39
C ASP A 12 -8.47 -6.18 -4.31
N ILE A 13 -8.25 -5.12 -5.08
CA ILE A 13 -9.19 -3.97 -5.12
C ILE A 13 -10.58 -4.43 -5.53
N ASP A 14 -10.67 -5.32 -6.51
CA ASP A 14 -11.95 -5.80 -7.02
C ASP A 14 -12.77 -6.53 -5.95
N LYS A 15 -12.12 -7.03 -4.90
CA LYS A 15 -12.78 -7.73 -3.80
C LYS A 15 -13.24 -6.80 -2.68
N ILE A 16 -12.88 -5.52 -2.74
CA ILE A 16 -13.20 -4.56 -1.68
C ILE A 16 -14.52 -3.89 -2.01
N ASN A 17 -15.54 -4.14 -1.18
CA ASN A 17 -16.87 -3.56 -1.37
C ASN A 17 -17.08 -2.28 -0.58
N GLN A 18 -16.24 -2.01 0.42
CA GLN A 18 -16.39 -0.84 1.29
C GLN A 18 -15.89 0.40 0.56
N LYS A 19 -16.82 1.31 0.31
CA LYS A 19 -16.54 2.55 -0.40
C LYS A 19 -15.51 3.42 0.33
N SER A 20 -15.55 3.45 1.66
CA SER A 20 -14.60 4.22 2.46
C SER A 20 -13.17 3.74 2.28
N VAL A 21 -12.96 2.43 2.21
CA VAL A 21 -11.63 1.85 1.97
C VAL A 21 -11.12 2.24 0.59
N ARG A 22 -11.96 2.13 -0.43
CA ARG A 22 -11.61 2.51 -1.80
C ARG A 22 -11.25 4.00 -1.90
N ASN A 23 -12.05 4.85 -1.27
CA ASN A 23 -11.80 6.29 -1.28
C ASN A 23 -10.49 6.64 -0.58
N ASN A 24 -10.21 6.00 0.55
CA ASN A 24 -8.98 6.23 1.29
C ASN A 24 -7.76 5.69 0.53
N LEU A 25 -7.93 4.61 -0.22
CA LEU A 25 -6.87 4.10 -1.08
C LEU A 25 -6.53 5.11 -2.19
N VAL A 26 -7.53 5.69 -2.83
CA VAL A 26 -7.32 6.72 -3.85
C VAL A 26 -6.53 7.90 -3.26
N LYS A 27 -6.92 8.36 -2.07
CA LYS A 27 -6.22 9.45 -1.38
C LYS A 27 -4.77 9.09 -1.08
N LEU A 28 -4.52 7.85 -0.65
CA LEU A 28 -3.17 7.37 -0.38
C LEU A 28 -2.32 7.39 -1.66
N ILE A 29 -2.86 6.89 -2.75
CA ILE A 29 -2.15 6.86 -4.02
C ILE A 29 -1.81 8.28 -4.48
N GLN A 30 -2.78 9.19 -4.41
CA GLN A 30 -2.56 10.59 -4.79
C GLN A 30 -1.51 11.25 -3.91
N LEU A 31 -1.53 10.99 -2.61
CA LEU A 31 -0.54 11.51 -1.68
C LEU A 31 0.86 11.01 -2.03
N ILE A 32 1.01 9.73 -2.27
CA ILE A 32 2.30 9.14 -2.65
C ILE A 32 2.81 9.73 -3.96
N GLU A 33 1.92 9.93 -4.94
CA GLU A 33 2.31 10.55 -6.20
C GLU A 33 2.81 11.99 -6.02
N SER A 34 2.30 12.69 -5.02
CA SER A 34 2.60 14.11 -4.80
C SER A 34 3.85 14.37 -3.97
N VAL A 35 4.36 13.38 -3.22
CA VAL A 35 5.52 13.57 -2.32
C VAL A 35 6.81 13.10 -2.98
N ASN A 36 7.94 13.58 -2.44
CA ASN A 36 9.27 13.22 -2.94
C ASN A 36 9.90 12.07 -2.17
N ASP A 37 9.38 11.78 -0.97
CA ASP A 37 9.85 10.67 -0.13
C ASP A 37 8.70 10.18 0.74
N LEU A 38 8.94 9.09 1.50
CA LEU A 38 7.92 8.47 2.33
C LEU A 38 7.94 8.95 3.78
N GLU A 39 8.84 9.87 4.14
CA GLU A 39 9.16 10.17 5.53
C GLU A 39 7.95 10.62 6.35
N ASN A 40 7.07 11.40 5.77
CA ASN A 40 5.94 11.99 6.46
C ASN A 40 4.60 11.31 6.15
N LEU A 41 4.65 10.14 5.54
CA LEU A 41 3.42 9.43 5.19
C LEU A 41 2.75 8.88 6.45
N PRO A 42 1.46 9.20 6.71
CA PRO A 42 0.79 8.71 7.91
C PRO A 42 0.58 7.20 7.88
N ASN A 43 0.60 6.58 9.05
CA ASN A 43 0.34 5.14 9.23
C ASN A 43 1.32 4.23 8.48
N LEU A 44 2.48 4.75 8.11
CA LEU A 44 3.51 3.99 7.41
C LEU A 44 4.31 3.14 8.38
N LYS A 45 4.58 1.90 8.00
CA LYS A 45 5.46 1.01 8.74
C LYS A 45 6.40 0.30 7.78
N LYS A 46 7.71 0.45 8.02
CA LYS A 46 8.71 -0.34 7.30
C LYS A 46 8.77 -1.74 7.90
N LEU A 47 8.78 -2.76 7.04
CA LEU A 47 8.82 -4.14 7.53
C LEU A 47 10.24 -4.55 7.92
N THR A 48 10.36 -5.11 9.12
CA THR A 48 11.64 -5.60 9.64
C THR A 48 12.15 -6.76 8.79
N GLY A 49 13.45 -6.73 8.46
CA GLY A 49 14.06 -7.79 7.66
C GLY A 49 13.86 -7.67 6.17
N HIS A 50 13.20 -6.62 5.69
CA HIS A 50 12.96 -6.38 4.27
C HIS A 50 13.41 -4.96 3.90
N LYS A 51 14.30 -4.85 2.92
CA LYS A 51 14.92 -3.57 2.57
C LYS A 51 13.92 -2.56 2.00
N SER A 52 12.93 -3.04 1.25
CA SER A 52 12.06 -2.17 0.47
C SER A 52 10.58 -2.33 0.77
N ALA A 53 10.21 -3.19 1.71
CA ALA A 53 8.81 -3.52 1.97
C ALA A 53 8.22 -2.63 3.07
N TYR A 54 7.05 -2.06 2.78
CA TYR A 54 6.33 -1.15 3.67
C TYR A 54 4.86 -1.51 3.72
N ARG A 55 4.21 -1.13 4.81
CA ARG A 55 2.76 -1.24 4.95
C ARG A 55 2.16 0.10 5.34
N VAL A 56 0.93 0.36 4.87
CA VAL A 56 0.11 1.48 5.32
C VAL A 56 -1.24 0.95 5.77
N ARG A 57 -1.70 1.43 6.92
CA ARG A 57 -3.02 1.06 7.44
C ARG A 57 -4.10 1.94 6.82
N ILE A 58 -5.15 1.29 6.32
CA ILE A 58 -6.39 1.94 5.89
C ILE A 58 -7.55 1.22 6.58
N GLY A 59 -8.00 1.74 7.73
CA GLY A 59 -9.05 1.08 8.51
C GLY A 59 -8.63 -0.34 8.87
N ASP A 60 -9.47 -1.31 8.54
CA ASP A 60 -9.18 -2.73 8.76
C ASP A 60 -8.34 -3.36 7.65
N TYR A 61 -7.93 -2.57 6.68
CA TYR A 61 -7.13 -3.04 5.56
C TYR A 61 -5.69 -2.60 5.70
N ARG A 62 -4.81 -3.35 5.05
CA ARG A 62 -3.38 -3.03 4.98
C ARG A 62 -2.95 -3.03 3.54
N VAL A 63 -2.26 -1.95 3.16
CA VAL A 63 -1.65 -1.82 1.84
C VAL A 63 -0.19 -2.19 1.97
N GLY A 64 0.25 -3.21 1.25
CA GLY A 64 1.65 -3.58 1.16
C GLY A 64 2.25 -3.08 -0.15
N PHE A 65 3.38 -2.43 -0.07
CA PHE A 65 4.07 -1.92 -1.25
C PHE A 65 5.58 -2.01 -1.08
N PHE A 66 6.28 -2.00 -2.21
CA PHE A 66 7.74 -1.89 -2.23
C PHE A 66 8.13 -0.48 -2.65
N TYR A 67 9.19 0.03 -2.05
CA TYR A 67 9.73 1.33 -2.41
C TYR A 67 11.19 1.15 -2.78
N GLU A 68 11.51 1.38 -4.06
CA GLU A 68 12.86 1.26 -4.62
C GLU A 68 13.05 2.32 -5.70
N SER A 69 14.22 2.94 -5.72
CA SER A 69 14.60 3.87 -6.79
C SER A 69 13.55 4.96 -7.04
N ARG A 70 12.98 5.50 -5.98
CA ARG A 70 11.94 6.53 -6.00
C ARG A 70 10.65 6.09 -6.69
N LYS A 71 10.39 4.81 -6.66
CA LYS A 71 9.18 4.23 -7.22
C LYS A 71 8.48 3.40 -6.16
N VAL A 72 7.17 3.57 -6.05
CA VAL A 72 6.32 2.78 -5.17
C VAL A 72 5.59 1.74 -6.01
N ILE A 73 5.73 0.48 -5.64
CA ILE A 73 5.11 -0.64 -6.33
C ILE A 73 4.06 -1.23 -5.39
N PHE A 74 2.80 -0.94 -5.65
CA PHE A 74 1.69 -1.47 -4.85
C PHE A 74 1.54 -2.96 -5.12
N ALA A 75 1.70 -3.77 -4.08
CA ALA A 75 1.73 -5.23 -4.20
C ALA A 75 0.44 -5.90 -3.75
N ARG A 76 -0.10 -5.51 -2.60
CA ARG A 76 -1.31 -6.11 -2.04
C ARG A 76 -2.13 -5.09 -1.26
N ILE A 77 -3.44 -5.28 -1.25
CA ILE A 77 -4.34 -4.64 -0.28
C ILE A 77 -5.33 -5.70 0.20
N VAL A 78 -5.20 -6.08 1.47
CA VAL A 78 -6.04 -7.11 2.07
C VAL A 78 -6.37 -6.73 3.51
N HIS A 79 -7.33 -7.44 4.08
CA HIS A 79 -7.71 -7.26 5.49
C HIS A 79 -6.49 -7.48 6.39
N ARG A 80 -6.44 -6.77 7.52
CA ARG A 80 -5.34 -6.87 8.49
C ARG A 80 -5.04 -8.30 8.94
N LYS A 81 -6.04 -9.18 8.91
CA LYS A 81 -5.87 -10.59 9.29
C LYS A 81 -5.04 -11.38 8.28
N ASP A 82 -5.02 -10.93 7.04
CA ASP A 82 -4.44 -11.69 5.94
C ASP A 82 -3.11 -11.15 5.44
N ILE A 83 -2.77 -9.91 5.77
CA ILE A 83 -1.58 -9.26 5.19
C ILE A 83 -0.29 -10.03 5.48
N TYR A 84 -0.18 -10.60 6.68
CA TYR A 84 1.03 -11.33 7.07
C TYR A 84 1.26 -12.60 6.26
N LYS A 85 0.19 -13.15 5.67
CA LYS A 85 0.26 -14.38 4.88
C LYS A 85 0.66 -14.11 3.43
N VAL A 86 0.45 -12.89 2.94
CA VAL A 86 0.55 -12.59 1.51
C VAL A 86 1.57 -11.50 1.19
N PHE A 87 2.09 -10.78 2.19
CA PHE A 87 3.02 -9.68 1.95
C PHE A 87 4.07 -9.58 3.06
N PRO A 88 5.32 -9.41 2.71
CA PRO A 88 5.90 -9.47 1.37
C PRO A 88 5.98 -10.84 0.81
#